data_f0886174a1b71c60f2edcb2a3b75ea36
#
_entry.id   f0886174a1b71c60f2edcb2a3b75ea36
#
_cell.length_a   1.000
_cell.length_b   1.000
_cell.length_c   1.000
_cell.angle_alpha   90.00
_cell.angle_beta   90.00
_cell.angle_gamma   90.00
#
_symmetry.space_group_name_H-M   'P 1'
#
loop_
_entity.id
_entity.type
_entity.pdbx_description
1 polymer ?
#
loop_
_entity_poly.entity_id
_entity_poly.type
_entity_poly.pdbx_seq_one_letter_code
_entity_poly.pdbx_strand_id
1 'polypeptide(L)'
;MALSLALISKLKINLKNVKNVLSPLGRFEKIEVIKGKYCVIDYAHTPIALETILSEVNSSHEGDVISIFGCGGDRDKGKRAKMAEIAEKYSNGLIITNDNPRWEDPHKIKKDIIKGLKKLSQANFIYDREEAIKKGFYLLKSAKKDSVLLIAGKGHEDFQEIEGKKYSLSDKKIIQKLRDATR
;
A
#
# COMPACT_ATOMS: atom_id res chain seq x y z
N MET A 1 8.26 16.33 5.21
CA MET A 1 7.72 17.09 6.34
C MET A 1 8.80 17.94 7.04
N ALA A 2 9.95 17.41 7.44
CA ALA A 2 11.01 18.18 8.12
C ALA A 2 11.51 19.41 7.31
N LEU A 3 11.73 19.27 5.99
CA LEU A 3 12.14 20.40 5.12
C LEU A 3 11.07 21.49 5.02
N SER A 4 9.79 21.09 4.97
CA SER A 4 8.66 22.03 4.91
C SER A 4 8.51 22.81 6.22
N LEU A 5 8.73 22.16 7.37
CA LEU A 5 8.70 22.82 8.68
C LEU A 5 9.87 23.79 8.87
N ALA A 6 11.07 23.45 8.38
CA ALA A 6 12.23 24.34 8.40
C ALA A 6 12.02 25.59 7.52
N LEU A 7 11.41 25.46 6.36
CA LEU A 7 11.01 26.58 5.50
C LEU A 7 9.95 27.46 6.15
N ILE A 8 8.93 26.87 6.78
CA ILE A 8 7.86 27.58 7.47
C ILE A 8 8.42 28.40 8.65
N SER A 9 9.38 27.84 9.41
CA SER A 9 10.03 28.59 10.52
C SER A 9 10.85 29.77 10.01
N LYS A 10 11.57 29.63 8.90
CA LYS A 10 12.32 30.75 8.26
C LYS A 10 11.41 31.84 7.72
N LEU A 11 10.23 31.49 7.22
CA LEU A 11 9.26 32.43 6.65
C LEU A 11 8.34 33.08 7.69
N LYS A 12 8.52 32.82 9.00
CA LYS A 12 7.67 33.31 10.11
C LYS A 12 6.17 33.04 9.91
N ILE A 13 5.82 31.97 9.21
CA ILE A 13 4.43 31.59 8.98
C ILE A 13 3.84 31.02 10.27
N ASN A 14 2.64 31.45 10.63
CA ASN A 14 1.97 31.04 11.85
C ASN A 14 1.59 29.54 11.79
N LEU A 15 2.25 28.71 12.58
CA LEU A 15 2.06 27.25 12.64
C LEU A 15 0.66 26.82 13.12
N LYS A 16 -0.15 27.73 13.66
CA LYS A 16 -1.53 27.40 14.09
C LYS A 16 -2.40 26.84 12.94
N ASN A 17 -2.10 27.23 11.69
CA ASN A 17 -2.85 26.75 10.51
C ASN A 17 -2.32 25.42 9.93
N VAL A 18 -1.17 24.91 10.42
CA VAL A 18 -0.59 23.64 9.91
C VAL A 18 -1.45 22.44 10.31
N LYS A 19 -2.23 22.52 11.37
CA LYS A 19 -3.17 21.45 11.78
C LYS A 19 -4.27 21.19 10.75
N ASN A 20 -4.53 22.10 9.82
CA ASN A 20 -5.57 22.00 8.79
C ASN A 20 -5.01 21.62 7.41
N VAL A 21 -3.71 21.35 7.31
CA VAL A 21 -3.13 20.88 6.04
C VAL A 21 -3.50 19.42 5.85
N LEU A 22 -4.42 19.18 4.94
CA LEU A 22 -4.79 17.81 4.52
C LEU A 22 -3.60 17.14 3.84
N SER A 23 -3.32 15.91 4.19
CA SER A 23 -2.36 15.10 3.44
C SER A 23 -2.79 15.00 1.98
N PRO A 24 -1.86 15.06 1.01
CA PRO A 24 -2.20 14.81 -0.39
C PRO A 24 -2.93 13.47 -0.54
N LEU A 25 -3.94 13.43 -1.40
CA LEU A 25 -4.72 12.21 -1.64
C LEU A 25 -3.80 11.04 -2.01
N GLY A 26 -4.09 9.86 -1.44
CA GLY A 26 -3.33 8.64 -1.71
C GLY A 26 -1.91 8.63 -1.16
N ARG A 27 -1.59 9.49 -0.19
CA ARG A 27 -0.33 9.47 0.57
C ARG A 27 -0.62 9.38 2.06
N PHE A 28 -0.25 8.25 2.65
CA PHE A 28 -0.55 7.90 4.04
C PHE A 28 -2.03 8.15 4.41
N GLU A 29 -2.93 7.77 3.52
CA GLU A 29 -4.36 7.95 3.77
C GLU A 29 -4.85 6.85 4.71
N LYS A 30 -5.01 7.20 6.00
CA LYS A 30 -5.43 6.28 7.06
C LYS A 30 -6.94 6.29 7.21
N ILE A 31 -7.56 5.11 7.14
CA ILE A 31 -9.00 4.90 7.27
C ILE A 31 -9.23 3.86 8.38
N GLU A 32 -9.99 4.21 9.41
CA GLU A 32 -10.48 3.20 10.35
C GLU A 32 -11.59 2.40 9.67
N VAL A 33 -11.36 1.10 9.48
CA VAL A 33 -12.29 0.21 8.75
C VAL A 33 -13.08 -0.70 9.68
N ILE A 34 -12.49 -1.05 10.82
CA ILE A 34 -13.11 -1.78 11.93
C ILE A 34 -12.57 -1.12 13.19
N LYS A 35 -13.35 -1.09 14.28
CA LYS A 35 -12.97 -0.44 15.54
C LYS A 35 -11.56 -0.88 15.99
N GLY A 36 -10.63 0.08 16.02
CA GLY A 36 -9.22 -0.13 16.37
C GLY A 36 -8.41 -0.91 15.33
N LYS A 37 -8.85 -0.99 14.06
CA LYS A 37 -8.10 -1.56 12.95
C LYS A 37 -8.16 -0.63 11.74
N TYR A 38 -7.05 -0.48 11.06
CA TYR A 38 -6.87 0.59 10.08
C TYR A 38 -6.45 0.05 8.72
N CYS A 39 -6.88 0.74 7.66
CA CYS A 39 -6.31 0.61 6.33
C CYS A 39 -5.51 1.87 6.01
N VAL A 40 -4.30 1.71 5.51
CA VAL A 40 -3.45 2.79 5.01
C VAL A 40 -3.29 2.62 3.51
N ILE A 41 -3.64 3.65 2.73
CA ILE A 41 -3.48 3.67 1.28
C ILE A 41 -2.35 4.65 0.94
N ASP A 42 -1.36 4.17 0.19
CA ASP A 42 -0.19 4.98 -0.17
C ASP A 42 0.29 4.73 -1.60
N TYR A 43 0.90 5.76 -2.18
CA TYR A 43 1.50 5.72 -3.53
C TYR A 43 2.90 5.10 -3.55
N ALA A 44 3.39 4.49 -2.48
CA ALA A 44 4.71 3.88 -2.38
C ALA A 44 4.89 2.76 -3.42
N HIS A 45 5.62 3.08 -4.48
CA HIS A 45 5.90 2.18 -5.62
C HIS A 45 7.40 2.03 -5.90
N THR A 46 8.25 2.44 -4.97
CA THR A 46 9.70 2.26 -4.98
C THR A 46 10.15 1.57 -3.70
N PRO A 47 11.33 0.89 -3.69
CA PRO A 47 11.85 0.23 -2.48
C PRO A 47 11.94 1.18 -1.29
N ILE A 48 12.54 2.36 -1.47
CA ILE A 48 12.72 3.35 -0.41
C ILE A 48 11.37 3.84 0.14
N ALA A 49 10.41 4.16 -0.74
CA ALA A 49 9.09 4.61 -0.30
C ALA A 49 8.33 3.51 0.45
N LEU A 50 8.42 2.25 -0.03
CA LEU A 50 7.77 1.11 0.63
C LEU A 50 8.39 0.82 2.00
N GLU A 51 9.73 0.90 2.13
CA GLU A 51 10.41 0.72 3.40
C GLU A 51 10.04 1.82 4.39
N THR A 52 10.02 3.08 3.92
CA THR A 52 9.64 4.22 4.75
C THR A 52 8.23 4.07 5.33
N ILE A 53 7.24 3.74 4.48
CA ILE A 53 5.86 3.62 4.95
C ILE A 53 5.65 2.40 5.85
N LEU A 54 6.27 1.27 5.53
CA LEU A 54 6.18 0.07 6.36
C LEU A 54 6.85 0.27 7.71
N SER A 55 8.00 0.94 7.76
CA SER A 55 8.68 1.30 9.02
C SER A 55 7.81 2.22 9.87
N GLU A 56 7.20 3.24 9.27
CA GLU A 56 6.28 4.18 9.96
C GLU A 56 5.06 3.43 10.52
N VAL A 57 4.43 2.56 9.74
CA VAL A 57 3.29 1.75 10.19
C VAL A 57 3.68 0.86 11.36
N ASN A 58 4.83 0.16 11.28
CA ASN A 58 5.30 -0.72 12.36
C ASN A 58 5.66 0.04 13.64
N SER A 59 6.17 1.28 13.53
CA SER A 59 6.50 2.08 14.72
C SER A 59 5.27 2.72 15.39
N SER A 60 4.19 2.89 14.65
CA SER A 60 2.98 3.58 15.11
C SER A 60 1.87 2.63 15.57
N HIS A 61 2.03 1.32 15.39
CA HIS A 61 1.02 0.30 15.68
C HIS A 61 1.64 -0.93 16.32
N GLU A 62 0.95 -1.48 17.33
CA GLU A 62 1.37 -2.71 18.04
C GLU A 62 0.75 -3.98 17.44
N GLY A 63 -0.18 -3.83 16.53
CA GLY A 63 -0.90 -4.91 15.85
C GLY A 63 -0.09 -5.56 14.72
N ASP A 64 -0.75 -6.45 13.98
CA ASP A 64 -0.16 -7.09 12.81
C ASP A 64 -0.19 -6.13 11.62
N VAL A 65 0.87 -6.13 10.83
CA VAL A 65 0.95 -5.41 9.56
C VAL A 65 0.70 -6.40 8.42
N ILE A 66 -0.37 -6.18 7.67
CA ILE A 66 -0.69 -6.91 6.45
C ILE A 66 -0.41 -5.96 5.29
N SER A 67 0.44 -6.34 4.35
CA SER A 67 0.75 -5.48 3.21
C SER A 67 0.28 -6.07 1.89
N ILE A 68 -0.25 -5.19 1.03
CA ILE A 68 -0.61 -5.47 -0.36
C ILE A 68 0.22 -4.56 -1.24
N PHE A 69 0.96 -5.13 -2.19
CA PHE A 69 1.63 -4.36 -3.22
C PHE A 69 1.71 -5.09 -4.55
N GLY A 70 1.97 -4.34 -5.59
CA GLY A 70 2.29 -4.84 -6.92
C GLY A 70 3.37 -4.00 -7.57
N CYS A 71 3.87 -4.45 -8.70
CA CYS A 71 4.82 -3.69 -9.51
C CYS A 71 4.26 -3.44 -10.89
N GLY A 72 4.46 -2.23 -11.42
CA GLY A 72 4.06 -1.89 -12.78
C GLY A 72 4.86 -2.66 -13.83
N GLY A 73 4.18 -3.07 -14.91
CA GLY A 73 4.80 -3.55 -16.13
C GLY A 73 5.44 -2.43 -16.93
N ASP A 74 6.35 -2.77 -17.84
CA ASP A 74 7.10 -1.84 -18.69
C ASP A 74 7.80 -0.72 -17.91
N ARG A 75 8.31 -1.06 -16.73
CA ARG A 75 9.01 -0.19 -15.79
C ARG A 75 10.24 -0.90 -15.25
N ASP A 76 10.98 -0.22 -14.37
CA ASP A 76 12.18 -0.76 -13.71
C ASP A 76 11.88 -2.13 -13.05
N LYS A 77 12.52 -3.18 -13.60
CA LYS A 77 12.42 -4.56 -13.10
C LYS A 77 13.32 -4.80 -11.89
N GLY A 78 14.41 -4.03 -11.76
CA GLY A 78 15.38 -4.20 -10.69
C GLY A 78 14.83 -3.92 -9.30
N LYS A 79 13.77 -3.11 -9.20
CA LYS A 79 13.12 -2.80 -7.93
C LYS A 79 12.21 -3.93 -7.41
N ARG A 80 11.76 -4.87 -8.27
CA ARG A 80 10.72 -5.86 -7.96
C ARG A 80 11.10 -6.77 -6.80
N ALA A 81 12.28 -7.39 -6.90
CA ALA A 81 12.80 -8.26 -5.84
C ALA A 81 13.08 -7.49 -4.55
N LYS A 82 13.64 -6.27 -4.63
CA LYS A 82 13.89 -5.43 -3.45
C LYS A 82 12.62 -5.04 -2.72
N MET A 83 11.54 -4.72 -3.44
CA MET A 83 10.24 -4.41 -2.84
C MET A 83 9.67 -5.64 -2.12
N ALA A 84 9.83 -6.83 -2.69
CA ALA A 84 9.38 -8.07 -2.05
C ALA A 84 10.15 -8.37 -0.76
N GLU A 85 11.47 -8.22 -0.76
CA GLU A 85 12.32 -8.38 0.43
C GLU A 85 11.92 -7.43 1.55
N ILE A 86 11.67 -6.17 1.22
CA ILE A 86 11.23 -5.15 2.18
C ILE A 86 9.84 -5.50 2.73
N ALA A 87 8.89 -5.83 1.85
CA ALA A 87 7.54 -6.17 2.28
C ALA A 87 7.53 -7.41 3.19
N GLU A 88 8.31 -8.45 2.86
CA GLU A 88 8.45 -9.65 3.70
C GLU A 88 9.05 -9.33 5.08
N LYS A 89 10.05 -8.45 5.12
CA LYS A 89 10.72 -8.04 6.38
C LYS A 89 9.78 -7.35 7.36
N TYR A 90 8.88 -6.52 6.87
CA TYR A 90 8.07 -5.63 7.70
C TYR A 90 6.60 -6.08 7.86
N SER A 91 6.18 -7.19 7.26
CA SER A 91 4.78 -7.62 7.27
C SER A 91 4.59 -8.97 7.93
N ASN A 92 3.51 -9.10 8.73
CA ASN A 92 3.04 -10.37 9.27
C ASN A 92 2.23 -11.17 8.24
N GLY A 93 1.59 -10.45 7.30
CA GLY A 93 0.89 -11.02 6.16
C GLY A 93 1.24 -10.27 4.87
N LEU A 94 1.52 -11.00 3.79
CA LEU A 94 1.94 -10.42 2.53
C LEU A 94 1.04 -10.90 1.39
N ILE A 95 0.48 -9.95 0.65
CA ILE A 95 -0.28 -10.20 -0.57
C ILE A 95 0.37 -9.46 -1.73
N ILE A 96 0.70 -10.19 -2.78
CA ILE A 96 1.28 -9.65 -4.01
C ILE A 96 0.22 -9.70 -5.09
N THR A 97 -0.01 -8.59 -5.77
CA THR A 97 -1.06 -8.43 -6.77
C THR A 97 -0.58 -7.64 -7.98
N ASN A 98 -1.43 -7.49 -8.99
CA ASN A 98 -1.15 -6.59 -10.09
C ASN A 98 -1.28 -5.12 -9.65
N ASP A 99 -0.36 -4.30 -10.15
CA ASP A 99 -0.47 -2.85 -10.21
C ASP A 99 -1.04 -2.46 -11.59
N ASN A 100 -0.30 -1.82 -12.45
CA ASN A 100 -0.59 -1.57 -13.86
C ASN A 100 0.30 -2.49 -14.71
N PRO A 101 -0.13 -3.70 -15.12
CA PRO A 101 0.71 -4.61 -15.89
C PRO A 101 1.07 -4.07 -17.27
N ARG A 102 0.27 -3.16 -17.83
CA ARG A 102 0.45 -2.59 -19.17
C ARG A 102 0.55 -3.70 -20.22
N TRP A 103 1.63 -3.74 -21.01
CA TRP A 103 1.88 -4.76 -22.05
C TRP A 103 2.72 -5.93 -21.53
N GLU A 104 3.20 -5.86 -20.28
CA GLU A 104 4.02 -6.94 -19.70
C GLU A 104 3.12 -8.04 -19.11
N ASP A 105 3.49 -9.30 -19.38
CA ASP A 105 2.82 -10.46 -18.81
C ASP A 105 2.89 -10.44 -17.27
N PRO A 106 1.74 -10.44 -16.55
CA PRO A 106 1.70 -10.47 -15.10
C PRO A 106 2.47 -11.62 -14.46
N HIS A 107 2.57 -12.77 -15.15
CA HIS A 107 3.37 -13.92 -14.67
C HIS A 107 4.86 -13.61 -14.65
N LYS A 108 5.37 -12.83 -15.61
CA LYS A 108 6.77 -12.38 -15.62
C LYS A 108 7.03 -11.40 -14.49
N ILE A 109 6.11 -10.45 -14.26
CA ILE A 109 6.20 -9.50 -13.15
C ILE A 109 6.27 -10.24 -11.82
N LYS A 110 5.35 -11.21 -11.60
CA LYS A 110 5.35 -12.07 -10.42
C LYS A 110 6.69 -12.81 -10.26
N LYS A 111 7.19 -13.42 -11.34
CA LYS A 111 8.46 -14.17 -11.32
C LYS A 111 9.65 -13.31 -10.85
N ASP A 112 9.65 -12.03 -11.19
CA ASP A 112 10.69 -11.12 -10.71
C ASP A 112 10.49 -10.72 -9.25
N ILE A 113 9.24 -10.53 -8.81
CA ILE A 113 8.93 -10.18 -7.42
C ILE A 113 9.36 -11.32 -6.49
N ILE A 114 9.00 -12.57 -6.79
CA ILE A 114 9.28 -13.73 -5.92
C ILE A 114 10.77 -13.99 -5.71
N LYS A 115 11.66 -13.50 -6.58
CA LYS A 115 13.12 -13.60 -6.39
C LYS A 115 13.61 -12.92 -5.11
N GLY A 116 12.85 -11.96 -4.58
CA GLY A 116 13.18 -11.25 -3.35
C GLY A 116 12.62 -11.89 -2.08
N LEU A 117 11.78 -12.93 -2.19
CA LEU A 117 11.19 -13.59 -1.05
C LEU A 117 12.07 -14.71 -0.53
N LYS A 118 12.28 -14.74 0.79
CA LYS A 118 12.96 -15.83 1.50
C LYS A 118 12.00 -16.94 1.91
N LYS A 119 10.73 -16.56 2.19
CA LYS A 119 9.68 -17.46 2.67
C LYS A 119 8.45 -17.40 1.76
N LEU A 120 8.57 -17.99 0.59
CA LEU A 120 7.52 -17.97 -0.45
C LEU A 120 6.16 -18.47 0.07
N SER A 121 6.14 -19.41 1.04
CA SER A 121 4.93 -19.95 1.66
C SER A 121 4.13 -18.93 2.49
N GLN A 122 4.73 -17.79 2.85
CA GLN A 122 4.06 -16.74 3.62
C GLN A 122 3.42 -15.66 2.74
N ALA A 123 3.68 -15.68 1.44
CA ALA A 123 3.13 -14.72 0.49
C ALA A 123 1.93 -15.30 -0.26
N ASN A 124 0.85 -14.54 -0.32
CA ASN A 124 -0.31 -14.84 -1.16
C ASN A 124 -0.17 -14.11 -2.51
N PHE A 125 -0.41 -14.83 -3.60
CA PHE A 125 -0.37 -14.26 -4.96
C PHE A 125 -1.78 -14.21 -5.54
N ILE A 126 -2.34 -13.02 -5.65
CA ILE A 126 -3.70 -12.78 -6.17
C ILE A 126 -3.60 -11.73 -7.27
N TYR A 127 -3.77 -12.15 -8.54
CA TYR A 127 -3.60 -11.23 -9.67
C TYR A 127 -4.66 -10.13 -9.71
N ASP A 128 -5.91 -10.48 -9.43
CA ASP A 128 -6.98 -9.51 -9.32
C ASP A 128 -6.77 -8.64 -8.08
N ARG A 129 -6.63 -7.33 -8.30
CA ARG A 129 -6.32 -6.38 -7.22
C ARG A 129 -7.51 -6.19 -6.27
N GLU A 130 -8.74 -6.22 -6.79
CA GLU A 130 -9.92 -6.12 -5.94
C GLU A 130 -10.02 -7.33 -5.01
N GLU A 131 -9.82 -8.53 -5.53
CA GLU A 131 -9.80 -9.77 -4.73
C GLU A 131 -8.64 -9.79 -3.74
N ALA A 132 -7.47 -9.26 -4.11
CA ALA A 132 -6.34 -9.10 -3.20
C ALA A 132 -6.69 -8.18 -2.02
N ILE A 133 -7.36 -7.07 -2.28
CA ILE A 133 -7.81 -6.12 -1.26
C ILE A 133 -8.88 -6.75 -0.37
N LYS A 134 -9.86 -7.47 -0.94
CA LYS A 134 -10.86 -8.22 -0.17
C LYS A 134 -10.19 -9.23 0.77
N LYS A 135 -9.23 -10.01 0.26
CA LYS A 135 -8.48 -10.98 1.06
C LYS A 135 -7.73 -10.30 2.20
N GLY A 136 -7.04 -9.19 1.94
CA GLY A 136 -6.34 -8.40 2.95
C GLY A 136 -7.28 -7.86 4.03
N PHE A 137 -8.44 -7.35 3.62
CA PHE A 137 -9.48 -6.88 4.55
C PHE A 137 -10.00 -7.98 5.47
N TYR A 138 -10.23 -9.20 4.95
CA TYR A 138 -10.64 -10.34 5.77
C TYR A 138 -9.54 -10.81 6.73
N LEU A 139 -8.28 -10.77 6.31
CA LEU A 139 -7.16 -11.03 7.21
C LEU A 139 -7.09 -9.98 8.33
N LEU A 140 -7.24 -8.70 7.99
CA LEU A 140 -7.31 -7.62 8.97
C LEU A 140 -8.49 -7.81 9.96
N LYS A 141 -9.65 -8.25 9.47
CA LYS A 141 -10.82 -8.54 10.32
C LYS A 141 -10.49 -9.56 11.40
N SER A 142 -9.72 -10.59 11.08
CA SER A 142 -9.33 -11.67 11.99
C SER A 142 -8.08 -11.36 12.82
N ALA A 143 -7.32 -10.30 12.47
CA ALA A 143 -6.11 -9.90 13.17
C ALA A 143 -6.43 -9.29 14.55
N LYS A 144 -5.41 -9.14 15.39
CA LYS A 144 -5.56 -8.49 16.70
C LYS A 144 -5.87 -6.99 16.57
N LYS A 145 -6.22 -6.37 17.70
CA LYS A 145 -6.46 -4.92 17.76
C LYS A 145 -5.19 -4.17 17.35
N ASP A 146 -5.36 -2.95 16.86
CA ASP A 146 -4.31 -2.05 16.34
C ASP A 146 -3.54 -2.59 15.13
N SER A 147 -4.11 -3.60 14.42
CA SER A 147 -3.54 -4.11 13.18
C SER A 147 -3.83 -3.17 12.00
N VAL A 148 -2.93 -3.20 11.02
CA VAL A 148 -2.98 -2.34 9.84
C VAL A 148 -2.92 -3.15 8.56
N LEU A 149 -3.79 -2.81 7.60
CA LEU A 149 -3.71 -3.22 6.20
C LEU A 149 -3.09 -2.07 5.40
N LEU A 150 -1.85 -2.25 4.94
CA LEU A 150 -1.21 -1.32 4.01
C LEU A 150 -1.51 -1.74 2.57
N ILE A 151 -2.07 -0.84 1.76
CA ILE A 151 -2.25 -1.00 0.32
C ILE A 151 -1.34 -0.01 -0.38
N ALA A 152 -0.27 -0.52 -0.99
CA ALA A 152 0.78 0.28 -1.60
C ALA A 152 0.78 0.20 -3.14
N GLY A 153 1.25 1.28 -3.76
CA GLY A 153 1.54 1.39 -5.20
C GLY A 153 0.68 2.40 -5.93
N LYS A 154 -0.64 2.32 -5.82
CA LYS A 154 -1.59 3.14 -6.60
C LYS A 154 -2.00 4.45 -5.92
N GLY A 155 -2.06 4.47 -4.60
CA GLY A 155 -2.46 5.68 -3.86
C GLY A 155 -3.80 6.24 -4.33
N HIS A 156 -3.77 7.39 -4.99
CA HIS A 156 -4.95 8.09 -5.50
C HIS A 156 -5.41 7.66 -6.91
N GLU A 157 -4.66 6.77 -7.57
CA GLU A 157 -5.07 6.28 -8.90
C GLU A 157 -6.42 5.55 -8.81
N ASP A 158 -7.29 5.82 -9.76
CA ASP A 158 -8.64 5.26 -9.85
C ASP A 158 -8.83 4.34 -11.06
N PHE A 159 -7.73 3.90 -11.67
CA PHE A 159 -7.72 2.98 -12.81
C PHE A 159 -6.60 1.93 -12.71
N GLN A 160 -6.75 0.85 -13.45
CA GLN A 160 -5.70 -0.11 -13.76
C GLN A 160 -5.47 -0.13 -15.28
N GLU A 161 -4.21 -0.05 -15.70
CA GLU A 161 -3.80 -0.08 -17.11
C GLU A 161 -3.38 -1.49 -17.51
N ILE A 162 -4.09 -2.07 -18.49
CA ILE A 162 -3.85 -3.39 -19.06
C ILE A 162 -3.91 -3.26 -20.59
N GLU A 163 -2.83 -3.63 -21.29
CA GLU A 163 -2.74 -3.58 -22.76
C GLU A 163 -3.16 -2.21 -23.34
N GLY A 164 -2.70 -1.13 -22.72
CA GLY A 164 -2.99 0.25 -23.11
C GLY A 164 -4.41 0.72 -22.80
N LYS A 165 -5.26 -0.13 -22.21
CA LYS A 165 -6.62 0.25 -21.79
C LYS A 165 -6.66 0.53 -20.30
N LYS A 166 -7.45 1.54 -19.91
CA LYS A 166 -7.69 1.89 -18.51
C LYS A 166 -9.02 1.32 -18.05
N TYR A 167 -8.97 0.49 -17.02
CA TYR A 167 -10.14 -0.08 -16.34
C TYR A 167 -10.32 0.63 -15.01
N SER A 168 -11.56 0.99 -14.66
CA SER A 168 -11.86 1.65 -13.38
C SER A 168 -11.50 0.73 -12.22
N LEU A 169 -10.61 1.19 -11.32
CA LEU A 169 -10.21 0.48 -10.11
C LEU A 169 -9.67 1.50 -9.11
N SER A 170 -10.23 1.55 -7.92
CA SER A 170 -9.78 2.45 -6.85
C SER A 170 -9.68 1.70 -5.54
N ASP A 171 -8.48 1.59 -5.01
CA ASP A 171 -8.21 0.96 -3.71
C ASP A 171 -9.10 1.54 -2.60
N LYS A 172 -9.23 2.86 -2.59
CA LYS A 172 -10.04 3.58 -1.60
C LYS A 172 -11.53 3.23 -1.68
N LYS A 173 -12.11 3.22 -2.89
CA LYS A 173 -13.53 2.89 -3.08
C LYS A 173 -13.83 1.45 -2.67
N ILE A 174 -12.91 0.51 -2.96
CA ILE A 174 -13.04 -0.89 -2.56
C ILE A 174 -13.06 -0.99 -1.02
N ILE A 175 -12.10 -0.36 -0.33
CA ILE A 175 -12.04 -0.37 1.14
C ILE A 175 -13.28 0.29 1.77
N GLN A 176 -13.74 1.40 1.23
CA GLN A 176 -14.96 2.06 1.73
C GLN A 176 -16.18 1.15 1.60
N LYS A 177 -16.37 0.49 0.46
CA LYS A 177 -17.46 -0.47 0.23
C LYS A 177 -17.41 -1.65 1.22
N LEU A 178 -16.21 -2.21 1.46
CA LEU A 178 -16.03 -3.33 2.40
C LEU A 178 -16.31 -2.89 3.84
N ARG A 179 -15.85 -1.71 4.23
CA ARG A 179 -16.12 -1.12 5.55
C ARG A 179 -17.62 -0.94 5.78
N ASP A 180 -18.32 -0.35 4.80
CA ASP A 180 -19.75 -0.03 4.93
C ASP A 180 -20.61 -1.29 4.95
N ALA A 181 -20.19 -2.36 4.27
CA ALA A 181 -20.83 -3.68 4.33
C ALA A 181 -20.58 -4.44 5.67
N THR A 182 -19.68 -3.95 6.52
CA THR A 182 -19.32 -4.62 7.79
C THR A 182 -19.94 -3.91 9.01
N ARG A 183 -20.52 -2.74 8.81
CA ARG A 183 -21.25 -1.96 9.82
C ARG A 183 -22.68 -2.45 9.97
#